data_b832f3866fff3686b2174e33b966bde2
#
_entry.id   b832f3866fff3686b2174e33b966bde2
#
_cell.length_a   1.000
_cell.length_b   1.000
_cell.length_c   1.000
_cell.angle_alpha   90.00
_cell.angle_beta   90.00
_cell.angle_gamma   90.00
#
_symmetry.space_group_name_H-M   'P 1'
#
loop_
_entity.id
_entity.type
_entity.pdbx_description
1 polymer ?
#
loop_
_entity_poly.entity_id
_entity_poly.type
_entity_poly.pdbx_seq_one_letter_code
_entity_poly.pdbx_strand_id
1 'polypeptide(L)' 'MQKIVFDLTSEFVEVNQLLKLVGLVDSGGAGKHVVASGDVSVDGKKELRKTAKIRRGQLVTLGDVQIRVQ' A
#
# COMPACT_ATOMS: atom_id res chain seq x y z
N MET A 1 -1.41 -13.16 -10.57
CA MET A 1 -1.46 -11.87 -9.85
C MET A 1 -2.51 -11.94 -8.75
N GLN A 2 -2.13 -11.60 -7.54
CA GLN A 2 -3.04 -11.61 -6.40
C GLN A 2 -3.74 -10.26 -6.29
N LYS A 3 -5.03 -10.27 -6.05
CA LYS A 3 -5.82 -9.05 -5.87
C LYS A 3 -6.43 -9.04 -4.48
N ILE A 4 -6.22 -7.93 -3.77
CA ILE A 4 -6.73 -7.72 -2.42
C ILE A 4 -7.64 -6.50 -2.46
N VAL A 5 -8.76 -6.58 -1.75
CA VAL A 5 -9.66 -5.44 -1.55
C VAL A 5 -9.53 -4.99 -0.10
N PHE A 6 -9.27 -3.71 0.09
CA PHE A 6 -9.18 -3.10 1.42
C PHE A 6 -10.29 -2.07 1.59
N ASP A 7 -11.15 -2.30 2.57
CA ASP A 7 -12.27 -1.38 2.87
C ASP A 7 -11.78 -0.27 3.80
N LEU A 8 -11.64 0.92 3.26
CA LEU A 8 -11.17 2.07 4.03
C LEU A 8 -12.31 2.66 4.85
N THR A 9 -12.12 2.75 6.17
CA THR A 9 -13.13 3.27 7.08
C THR A 9 -12.86 4.71 7.54
N SER A 10 -11.77 5.31 7.06
CA SER A 10 -11.38 6.69 7.37
C SER A 10 -11.11 7.42 6.06
N GLU A 11 -10.62 8.67 6.14
CA GLU A 11 -10.33 9.44 4.94
C GLU A 11 -9.14 8.88 4.14
N PHE A 12 -8.17 8.32 4.83
CA PHE A 12 -6.98 7.76 4.20
C PHE A 12 -6.35 6.72 5.11
N VAL A 13 -5.42 5.96 4.55
CA VAL A 13 -4.51 5.08 5.28
C VAL A 13 -3.10 5.33 4.76
N GLU A 14 -2.10 5.34 5.65
CA GLU A 14 -0.71 5.45 5.21
C GLU A 14 -0.31 4.17 4.47
N VAL A 15 0.46 4.32 3.39
CA VAL A 15 0.81 3.19 2.54
C VAL A 15 1.56 2.09 3.30
N ASN A 16 2.47 2.46 4.19
CA ASN A 16 3.19 1.48 5.01
C ASN A 16 2.26 0.71 5.94
N GLN A 17 1.25 1.38 6.49
CA GLN A 17 0.25 0.74 7.34
C GLN A 17 -0.67 -0.16 6.53
N LEU A 18 -1.04 0.26 5.32
CA LEU A 18 -1.86 -0.55 4.42
C LEU A 18 -1.18 -1.89 4.15
N LEU A 19 0.11 -1.88 3.85
CA LEU A 19 0.86 -3.11 3.60
C LEU A 19 0.84 -4.05 4.80
N LYS A 20 0.91 -3.50 6.00
CA LYS A 20 0.80 -4.29 7.24
C LYS A 20 -0.60 -4.85 7.42
N LEU A 21 -1.62 -4.02 7.23
CA LEU A 21 -3.01 -4.41 7.47
C LEU A 21 -3.47 -5.53 6.54
N VAL A 22 -2.96 -5.57 5.31
CA VAL A 22 -3.31 -6.64 4.36
C VAL A 22 -2.36 -7.84 4.47
N GLY A 23 -1.40 -7.81 5.39
CA GLY A 23 -0.54 -8.96 5.68
C GLY A 23 0.65 -9.15 4.76
N LEU A 24 1.01 -8.14 3.95
CA LEU A 24 2.17 -8.23 3.06
C LEU A 24 3.49 -7.98 3.79
N VAL A 25 3.44 -7.28 4.92
CA VAL A 25 4.59 -7.04 5.79
C VAL A 25 4.16 -7.25 7.24
N ASP A 26 5.13 -7.46 8.13
CA ASP A 26 4.86 -7.77 9.53
C ASP A 26 4.63 -6.55 10.41
N SER A 27 5.10 -5.38 9.97
CA SER A 27 5.04 -4.17 10.78
C SER A 27 5.00 -2.93 9.90
N GLY A 28 4.62 -1.78 10.49
CA GLY A 28 4.67 -0.50 9.79
C GLY A 28 6.10 -0.12 9.40
N GLY A 29 7.09 -0.48 10.24
CA GLY A 29 8.50 -0.24 9.92
C GLY A 29 8.96 -1.06 8.72
N ALA A 30 8.56 -2.32 8.63
CA ALA A 30 8.84 -3.15 7.47
C ALA A 30 8.17 -2.57 6.22
N GLY A 31 6.95 -2.05 6.35
CA GLY A 31 6.26 -1.37 5.26
C GLY A 31 7.03 -0.15 4.76
N LYS A 32 7.58 0.65 5.67
CA LYS A 32 8.40 1.81 5.28
C LYS A 32 9.63 1.39 4.47
N HIS A 33 10.27 0.30 4.87
CA HIS A 33 11.42 -0.25 4.14
C HIS A 33 11.06 -0.63 2.71
N VAL A 34 9.95 -1.32 2.54
CA VAL A 34 9.48 -1.78 1.23
C VAL A 34 9.17 -0.58 0.32
N VAL A 35 8.51 0.44 0.85
CA VAL A 35 8.21 1.65 0.08
C VAL A 35 9.50 2.36 -0.32
N ALA A 36 10.45 2.51 0.62
CA ALA A 36 11.71 3.20 0.35
C ALA A 36 12.57 2.47 -0.68
N SER A 37 12.43 1.16 -0.81
CA SER A 37 13.17 0.37 -1.79
C SER A 37 12.68 0.57 -3.22
N GLY A 38 11.52 1.21 -3.41
CA GLY A 38 10.96 1.47 -4.73
C GLY A 38 10.11 0.35 -5.29
N ASP A 39 9.71 -0.61 -4.45
CA ASP A 39 8.92 -1.77 -4.88
C ASP A 39 7.42 -1.50 -4.92
N VAL A 40 6.98 -0.37 -4.42
CA VAL A 40 5.55 -0.04 -4.31
C VAL A 40 5.17 1.01 -5.33
N SER A 41 4.05 0.78 -6.02
CA SER A 41 3.44 1.74 -6.94
C SER A 41 2.04 2.09 -6.48
N VAL A 42 1.62 3.33 -6.73
CA VAL A 42 0.26 3.79 -6.48
C VAL A 42 -0.28 4.35 -7.79
N ASP A 43 -1.40 3.79 -8.25
CA ASP A 43 -2.03 4.15 -9.52
C ASP A 43 -1.02 4.08 -10.69
N GLY A 44 -0.15 3.08 -10.66
CA GLY A 44 0.83 2.84 -11.70
C GLY A 44 2.11 3.65 -11.62
N LYS A 45 2.25 4.50 -10.59
CA LYS A 45 3.46 5.32 -10.39
C LYS A 45 4.20 4.87 -9.15
N LYS A 46 5.54 4.78 -9.26
CA LYS A 46 6.38 4.43 -8.11
C LYS A 46 6.16 5.42 -6.97
N GLU A 47 5.90 4.89 -5.77
CA GLU A 47 5.72 5.69 -4.58
C GLU A 47 6.91 5.50 -3.64
N LEU A 48 7.65 6.58 -3.36
CA LEU A 48 8.82 6.52 -2.48
C LEU A 48 8.57 7.14 -1.12
N ARG A 49 7.45 7.84 -0.94
CA ARG A 49 7.11 8.42 0.36
C ARG A 49 6.59 7.32 1.28
N LYS A 50 7.32 7.09 2.35
CA LYS A 50 7.08 5.94 3.25
C LYS A 50 5.70 5.95 3.89
N THR A 51 5.13 7.12 4.11
CA THR A 51 3.84 7.30 4.77
C THR A 51 2.85 8.03 3.87
N ALA A 52 2.96 7.82 2.55
CA ALA A 52 2.03 8.40 1.59
C ALA A 52 0.58 8.06 1.95
N LYS A 53 -0.30 9.03 1.84
CA LYS A 53 -1.72 8.86 2.17
C LYS A 53 -2.43 8.20 0.99
N ILE A 54 -3.05 7.05 1.26
CA ILE A 54 -3.81 6.30 0.26
C ILE A 54 -5.29 6.48 0.55
N ARG A 55 -6.04 6.83 -0.49
CA ARG A 55 -7.47 7.14 -0.39
C ARG A 55 -8.29 6.15 -1.22
N ARG A 56 -9.60 6.17 -1.02
CA ARG A 56 -10.52 5.35 -1.81
C ARG A 56 -10.33 5.60 -3.30
N GLY A 57 -10.41 4.53 -4.08
CA GLY A 57 -10.25 4.58 -5.53
C GLY A 57 -8.84 4.40 -6.01
N GLN A 58 -7.86 4.36 -5.12
CA GLN A 58 -6.47 4.15 -5.50
C GLN A 58 -6.12 2.66 -5.53
N LEU A 59 -5.16 2.32 -6.39
CA LEU A 59 -4.65 0.96 -6.54
C LEU A 59 -3.20 0.95 -6.12
N VAL A 60 -2.87 0.15 -5.11
CA VAL A 60 -1.50 0.00 -4.61
C VAL A 60 -0.97 -1.34 -5.10
N THR A 61 0.22 -1.33 -5.70
CA THR A 61 0.82 -2.53 -6.27
C THR A 61 2.17 -2.80 -5.61
N LEU A 62 2.38 -4.05 -5.21
CA LEU A 62 3.66 -4.53 -4.69
C LEU A 62 3.93 -5.89 -5.33
N GLY A 63 4.92 -5.94 -6.24
CA GLY A 63 5.21 -7.17 -6.98
C GLY A 63 3.98 -7.67 -7.73
N ASP A 64 3.59 -8.91 -7.45
CA ASP A 64 2.43 -9.54 -8.08
C ASP A 64 1.11 -9.24 -7.36
N VAL A 65 1.13 -8.39 -6.34
CA VAL A 65 -0.05 -8.13 -5.52
C VAL A 65 -0.61 -6.75 -5.83
N GLN A 66 -1.90 -6.67 -6.04
CA GLN A 66 -2.63 -5.42 -6.20
C GLN A 66 -3.61 -5.26 -5.05
N ILE A 67 -3.63 -4.08 -4.44
CA ILE A 67 -4.55 -3.73 -3.37
C ILE A 67 -5.45 -2.62 -3.87
N ARG A 68 -6.74 -2.94 -4.02
CA ARG A 68 -7.74 -1.93 -4.36
C ARG A 68 -8.31 -1.35 -3.08
N VAL A 69 -8.22 -0.05 -2.92
CA VAL A 69 -8.75 0.65 -1.74
C VAL A 69 -10.15 1.17 -2.09
N GLN A 70 -11.14 0.80 -1.29
CA GLN A 70 -12.51 1.23 -1.52
C GLN A 70 -13.22 1.63 -0.22
#